data_86b4e58854f4cd02d294b6c02acd3fa8
#
_entry.id   86b4e58854f4cd02d294b6c02acd3fa8
#
_cell.length_a   1.000
_cell.length_b   1.000
_cell.length_c   1.000
_cell.angle_alpha   90.00
_cell.angle_beta   90.00
_cell.angle_gamma   90.00
#
_symmetry.space_group_name_H-M   'P 1'
#
loop_
_entity.id
_entity.type
_entity.pdbx_description
1 polymer ?
#
loop_
_entity_poly.entity_id
_entity_poly.type
_entity_poly.pdbx_seq_one_letter_code
_entity_poly.pdbx_strand_id
1 'polypeptide(L)'
;MFGIRRTLALWLLASHVSAWTTYTVRHSDGQDDTPALAAALATGNYSSNATILFAKGTKYNIFTPIKFPVLNNVEVRIEGNLSYPDDIATIQKIVGTSGFPGAWFTFTGGNNVTLRGSQDPEWGWVDSHGQAWWDAVQQTNRPHGWAFSKITNGVIRDMKLWKPIGWNFATSGSKNVHIFNNKIVAVSSTKSFPFNTDGFSAGGTDLVFENNHVQNGDDCLTVGSGAKNIVFKNSYCEGGHGLSIGSLGSGGSVADVQDVLIENVVMKDSLYAARFKSWTGGNGLARNITWKNIAFDNVMFPIYVTQNYWDQDDGPRPNSSSVNNTHIQDFLFENFVGTINDKPGYVEGSCVSDPCWYAVDGATGKEVAILDLYPNTATNVLVKHVLATTETGSLVRVMCNSSTITSDVGFKCWDGLFIPTKAGLL
;
A
#
# COMPACT_ATOMS: atom_id res chain seq x y z
N MET A 1 -39.01 -7.63 -71.82
CA MET A 1 -37.75 -7.88 -71.12
C MET A 1 -37.35 -6.60 -70.41
N PHE A 2 -37.66 -6.51 -69.13
CA PHE A 2 -37.25 -5.38 -68.31
C PHE A 2 -36.06 -5.79 -67.48
N GLY A 3 -34.87 -5.19 -67.71
CA GLY A 3 -33.64 -5.44 -66.93
C GLY A 3 -33.58 -4.51 -65.73
N ILE A 4 -33.62 -5.08 -64.53
CA ILE A 4 -33.43 -4.37 -63.27
C ILE A 4 -31.92 -4.25 -62.96
N ARG A 5 -31.39 -3.03 -63.11
CA ARG A 5 -30.03 -2.72 -62.65
C ARG A 5 -30.05 -2.55 -61.14
N ARG A 6 -29.43 -3.48 -60.35
CA ARG A 6 -29.14 -3.33 -58.96
C ARG A 6 -27.87 -2.51 -58.79
N THR A 7 -27.99 -1.29 -58.26
CA THR A 7 -26.88 -0.47 -57.82
C THR A 7 -26.46 -0.92 -56.42
N LEU A 8 -25.28 -1.54 -56.29
CA LEU A 8 -24.67 -1.84 -55.02
C LEU A 8 -24.07 -0.54 -54.44
N ALA A 9 -24.64 0.01 -53.36
CA ALA A 9 -24.05 1.08 -52.63
C ALA A 9 -23.02 0.47 -51.62
N LEU A 10 -21.73 0.65 -51.89
CA LEU A 10 -20.65 0.33 -50.97
C LEU A 10 -20.64 1.41 -49.90
N TRP A 11 -21.07 1.07 -48.67
CA TRP A 11 -20.84 1.88 -47.48
C TRP A 11 -19.40 1.66 -47.02
N LEU A 12 -18.49 2.59 -47.34
CA LEU A 12 -17.18 2.69 -46.75
C LEU A 12 -17.36 3.14 -45.29
N LEU A 13 -17.31 2.20 -44.37
CA LEU A 13 -17.10 2.49 -42.96
C LEU A 13 -15.69 3.06 -42.80
N ALA A 14 -15.56 4.37 -42.83
CA ALA A 14 -14.33 5.04 -42.42
C ALA A 14 -14.16 4.83 -40.93
N SER A 15 -13.38 3.82 -40.54
CA SER A 15 -12.87 3.70 -39.19
C SER A 15 -11.97 4.92 -38.93
N HIS A 16 -12.44 5.87 -38.13
CA HIS A 16 -11.64 6.97 -37.67
C HIS A 16 -10.61 6.37 -36.69
N VAL A 17 -9.42 6.02 -37.17
CA VAL A 17 -8.26 5.76 -36.33
C VAL A 17 -7.88 7.12 -35.74
N SER A 18 -8.30 7.39 -34.53
CA SER A 18 -7.82 8.57 -33.80
C SER A 18 -6.29 8.45 -33.65
N ALA A 19 -5.58 9.40 -34.27
CA ALA A 19 -4.11 9.42 -34.19
C ALA A 19 -3.67 9.61 -32.71
N TRP A 20 -2.59 8.94 -32.32
CA TRP A 20 -1.98 9.13 -31.03
C TRP A 20 -1.40 10.55 -30.90
N THR A 21 -1.75 11.28 -29.85
CA THR A 21 -1.29 12.66 -29.63
C THR A 21 -0.39 12.75 -28.40
N THR A 22 0.51 13.73 -28.37
CA THR A 22 1.33 13.99 -27.20
C THR A 22 1.14 15.44 -26.74
N TYR A 23 0.82 15.60 -25.47
CA TYR A 23 0.87 16.88 -24.80
C TYR A 23 2.11 16.92 -23.90
N THR A 24 3.06 17.79 -24.21
CA THR A 24 4.18 18.07 -23.30
C THR A 24 3.74 19.16 -22.32
N VAL A 25 3.81 18.87 -21.03
CA VAL A 25 3.45 19.80 -19.97
C VAL A 25 4.34 21.05 -20.09
N ARG A 26 3.70 22.22 -20.04
CA ARG A 26 4.42 23.49 -20.07
C ARG A 26 5.02 23.77 -18.72
N HIS A 27 6.22 24.33 -18.72
CA HIS A 27 6.91 24.76 -17.53
C HIS A 27 7.19 26.25 -17.57
N SER A 28 7.13 26.89 -16.42
CA SER A 28 7.53 28.28 -16.21
C SER A 28 8.27 28.39 -14.88
N ASP A 29 9.48 28.90 -14.91
CA ASP A 29 10.34 29.02 -13.73
C ASP A 29 9.62 29.72 -12.57
N GLY A 30 9.63 29.09 -11.40
CA GLY A 30 9.04 29.62 -10.17
C GLY A 30 7.51 29.70 -10.15
N GLN A 31 6.81 29.26 -11.19
CA GLN A 31 5.36 29.24 -11.27
C GLN A 31 4.79 27.84 -11.09
N ASP A 32 3.52 27.74 -10.71
CA ASP A 32 2.78 26.48 -10.69
C ASP A 32 2.46 26.02 -12.12
N ASP A 33 2.93 24.83 -12.51
CA ASP A 33 2.72 24.25 -13.83
C ASP A 33 1.34 23.57 -13.97
N THR A 34 0.66 23.31 -12.83
CA THR A 34 -0.63 22.60 -12.80
C THR A 34 -1.76 23.32 -13.53
N PRO A 35 -1.93 24.68 -13.44
CA PRO A 35 -3.02 25.37 -14.13
C PRO A 35 -2.96 25.21 -15.65
N ALA A 36 -1.76 25.23 -16.24
CA ALA A 36 -1.59 25.05 -17.69
C ALA A 36 -1.93 23.61 -18.11
N LEU A 37 -1.55 22.62 -17.32
CA LEU A 37 -1.93 21.22 -17.53
C LEU A 37 -3.44 21.04 -17.37
N ALA A 38 -4.05 21.57 -16.31
CA ALA A 38 -5.49 21.48 -16.07
C ALA A 38 -6.30 22.08 -17.23
N ALA A 39 -5.88 23.24 -17.76
CA ALA A 39 -6.50 23.86 -18.93
C ALA A 39 -6.41 22.97 -20.18
N ALA A 40 -5.25 22.35 -20.41
CA ALA A 40 -5.08 21.41 -21.53
C ALA A 40 -5.96 20.17 -21.40
N LEU A 41 -6.03 19.59 -20.20
CA LEU A 41 -6.89 18.43 -19.91
C LEU A 41 -8.38 18.76 -20.08
N ALA A 42 -8.81 19.96 -19.70
CA ALA A 42 -10.19 20.42 -19.83
C ALA A 42 -10.67 20.49 -21.29
N THR A 43 -9.78 20.56 -22.28
CA THR A 43 -10.15 20.53 -23.72
C THR A 43 -10.72 19.16 -24.16
N GLY A 44 -10.42 18.08 -23.39
CA GLY A 44 -10.76 16.71 -23.76
C GLY A 44 -9.85 16.09 -24.83
N ASN A 45 -8.98 16.86 -25.47
CA ASN A 45 -8.13 16.39 -26.57
C ASN A 45 -7.10 15.33 -26.17
N TYR A 46 -6.78 15.26 -24.87
CA TYR A 46 -5.76 14.36 -24.32
C TYR A 46 -6.34 13.29 -23.38
N SER A 47 -7.66 13.14 -23.39
CA SER A 47 -8.34 12.12 -22.58
C SER A 47 -8.42 10.74 -23.24
N SER A 48 -8.05 10.66 -24.53
CA SER A 48 -8.05 9.39 -25.29
C SER A 48 -6.91 9.34 -26.30
N ASN A 49 -6.27 8.18 -26.42
CA ASN A 49 -5.17 7.92 -27.35
C ASN A 49 -4.06 8.98 -27.27
N ALA A 50 -3.57 9.23 -26.07
CA ALA A 50 -2.64 10.33 -25.85
C ALA A 50 -1.51 9.98 -24.86
N THR A 51 -0.42 10.73 -24.96
CA THR A 51 0.62 10.84 -23.93
C THR A 51 0.57 12.23 -23.30
N ILE A 52 0.54 12.29 -21.98
CA ILE A 52 0.77 13.49 -21.19
C ILE A 52 2.20 13.38 -20.68
N LEU A 53 3.11 14.22 -21.19
CA LEU A 53 4.54 14.11 -20.97
C LEU A 53 5.07 15.22 -20.07
N PHE A 54 5.63 14.86 -18.94
CA PHE A 54 6.55 15.69 -18.17
C PHE A 54 7.97 15.39 -18.68
N ALA A 55 8.50 16.27 -19.52
CA ALA A 55 9.72 16.01 -20.29
C ALA A 55 10.98 15.96 -19.42
N LYS A 56 11.91 15.08 -19.75
CA LYS A 56 13.23 15.00 -19.13
C LYS A 56 13.99 16.33 -19.26
N GLY A 57 14.80 16.66 -18.27
CA GLY A 57 15.58 17.90 -18.24
C GLY A 57 14.84 19.08 -17.59
N THR A 58 13.57 18.90 -17.20
CA THR A 58 12.75 19.93 -16.57
C THR A 58 12.36 19.51 -15.15
N LYS A 59 12.43 20.44 -14.20
CA LYS A 59 11.88 20.32 -12.86
C LYS A 59 10.55 21.06 -12.82
N TYR A 60 9.45 20.33 -12.82
CA TYR A 60 8.10 20.87 -12.80
C TYR A 60 7.64 21.22 -11.39
N ASN A 61 6.97 22.36 -11.25
CA ASN A 61 6.36 22.82 -10.03
C ASN A 61 4.90 22.38 -9.97
N ILE A 62 4.60 21.36 -9.19
CA ILE A 62 3.23 20.84 -9.02
C ILE A 62 2.69 21.40 -7.70
N PHE A 63 2.38 22.69 -7.70
CA PHE A 63 2.01 23.43 -6.49
C PHE A 63 0.53 23.34 -6.14
N THR A 64 -0.30 22.85 -7.06
CA THR A 64 -1.69 22.52 -6.80
C THR A 64 -2.01 21.09 -7.27
N PRO A 65 -2.99 20.41 -6.65
CA PRO A 65 -3.31 19.03 -7.01
C PRO A 65 -3.87 18.90 -8.42
N ILE A 66 -3.55 17.77 -9.06
CA ILE A 66 -4.02 17.43 -10.40
C ILE A 66 -5.14 16.40 -10.30
N LYS A 67 -6.32 16.72 -10.84
CA LYS A 67 -7.39 15.77 -11.08
C LYS A 67 -7.50 15.51 -12.58
N PHE A 68 -7.11 14.32 -12.98
CA PHE A 68 -7.24 13.90 -14.38
C PHE A 68 -8.71 13.63 -14.73
N PRO A 69 -9.14 13.95 -15.96
CA PRO A 69 -10.43 13.47 -16.47
C PRO A 69 -10.42 11.94 -16.60
N VAL A 70 -11.55 11.35 -16.95
CA VAL A 70 -11.59 9.92 -17.30
C VAL A 70 -10.69 9.69 -18.52
N LEU A 71 -9.69 8.82 -18.38
CA LEU A 71 -8.66 8.56 -19.38
C LEU A 71 -8.90 7.21 -20.06
N ASN A 72 -8.78 7.15 -21.40
CA ASN A 72 -8.90 5.91 -22.14
C ASN A 72 -7.75 5.76 -23.15
N ASN A 73 -6.94 4.72 -22.98
CA ASN A 73 -5.74 4.51 -23.77
C ASN A 73 -4.79 5.72 -23.69
N VAL A 74 -4.39 6.09 -22.45
CA VAL A 74 -3.54 7.25 -22.18
C VAL A 74 -2.34 6.85 -21.32
N GLU A 75 -1.17 7.36 -21.69
CA GLU A 75 0.03 7.27 -20.88
C GLU A 75 0.34 8.64 -20.25
N VAL A 76 0.43 8.69 -18.92
CA VAL A 76 1.01 9.81 -18.17
C VAL A 76 2.47 9.45 -17.89
N ARG A 77 3.38 10.22 -18.47
CA ARG A 77 4.80 9.92 -18.50
C ARG A 77 5.58 10.97 -17.71
N ILE A 78 6.21 10.53 -16.62
CA ILE A 78 7.01 11.37 -15.72
C ILE A 78 8.49 11.14 -16.03
N GLU A 79 9.04 11.86 -16.97
CA GLU A 79 10.47 11.79 -17.30
C GLU A 79 11.27 12.97 -16.70
N GLY A 80 10.62 14.09 -16.43
CA GLY A 80 11.18 15.21 -15.64
C GLY A 80 10.98 15.00 -14.15
N ASN A 81 11.62 15.83 -13.35
CA ASN A 81 11.42 15.84 -11.90
C ASN A 81 10.19 16.68 -11.53
N LEU A 82 9.41 16.23 -10.56
CA LEU A 82 8.26 16.94 -10.03
C LEU A 82 8.53 17.40 -8.60
N SER A 83 8.10 18.60 -8.23
CA SER A 83 8.25 19.16 -6.90
C SER A 83 6.92 19.68 -6.39
N TYR A 84 6.52 19.29 -5.18
CA TYR A 84 5.40 19.89 -4.46
C TYR A 84 5.83 21.25 -3.87
N PRO A 85 4.90 22.06 -3.32
CA PRO A 85 5.28 23.16 -2.46
C PRO A 85 6.13 22.65 -1.28
N ASP A 86 7.13 23.41 -0.88
CA ASP A 86 7.97 23.13 0.29
C ASP A 86 7.41 23.70 1.60
N ASP A 87 6.34 24.49 1.52
CA ASP A 87 5.67 25.10 2.66
C ASP A 87 4.47 24.29 3.13
N ILE A 88 4.55 23.81 4.38
CA ILE A 88 3.51 23.00 5.04
C ILE A 88 2.16 23.72 5.06
N ALA A 89 2.15 25.00 5.44
CA ALA A 89 0.91 25.78 5.61
C ALA A 89 0.16 25.92 4.28
N THR A 90 0.88 26.09 3.17
CA THR A 90 0.30 26.14 1.82
C THR A 90 -0.39 24.82 1.48
N ILE A 91 0.26 23.67 1.70
CA ILE A 91 -0.34 22.36 1.42
C ILE A 91 -1.54 22.11 2.33
N GLN A 92 -1.43 22.39 3.63
CA GLN A 92 -2.53 22.22 4.58
C GLN A 92 -3.77 23.04 4.20
N LYS A 93 -3.57 24.28 3.74
CA LYS A 93 -4.65 25.14 3.25
C LYS A 93 -5.35 24.53 2.04
N ILE A 94 -4.59 23.97 1.09
CA ILE A 94 -5.13 23.33 -0.11
C ILE A 94 -5.93 22.06 0.29
N VAL A 95 -5.33 21.19 1.10
CA VAL A 95 -5.96 19.94 1.55
C VAL A 95 -7.22 20.19 2.38
N GLY A 96 -7.24 21.27 3.19
CA GLY A 96 -8.39 21.65 4.00
C GLY A 96 -9.57 22.22 3.21
N THR A 97 -9.48 22.38 1.89
CA THR A 97 -10.59 22.91 1.08
C THR A 97 -11.55 21.79 0.67
N SER A 98 -12.83 22.13 0.54
CA SER A 98 -13.85 21.20 0.01
C SER A 98 -13.62 20.79 -1.44
N GLY A 99 -12.76 21.50 -2.17
CA GLY A 99 -12.39 21.21 -3.55
C GLY A 99 -11.20 20.27 -3.69
N PHE A 100 -10.54 19.88 -2.60
CA PHE A 100 -9.41 18.94 -2.65
C PHE A 100 -9.86 17.55 -3.12
N PRO A 101 -9.21 16.97 -4.16
CA PRO A 101 -9.69 15.73 -4.78
C PRO A 101 -9.34 14.45 -3.99
N GLY A 102 -8.75 14.57 -2.80
CA GLY A 102 -8.36 13.45 -1.93
C GLY A 102 -6.92 12.97 -2.09
N ALA A 103 -6.29 13.24 -3.23
CA ALA A 103 -4.87 13.01 -3.46
C ALA A 103 -4.26 14.12 -4.31
N TRP A 104 -2.92 14.24 -4.27
CA TRP A 104 -2.22 15.26 -5.07
C TRP A 104 -2.32 14.98 -6.56
N PHE A 105 -2.27 13.69 -6.93
CA PHE A 105 -2.56 13.21 -8.29
C PHE A 105 -3.74 12.24 -8.24
N THR A 106 -4.86 12.64 -8.84
CA THR A 106 -6.10 11.85 -8.79
C THR A 106 -6.51 11.39 -10.17
N PHE A 107 -6.50 10.08 -10.38
CA PHE A 107 -7.08 9.38 -11.52
C PHE A 107 -8.37 8.71 -11.05
N THR A 108 -9.47 8.96 -11.73
CA THR A 108 -10.76 8.36 -11.34
C THR A 108 -11.51 7.84 -12.56
N GLY A 109 -11.56 6.53 -12.67
CA GLY A 109 -12.16 5.85 -13.83
C GLY A 109 -11.25 5.88 -15.06
N GLY A 110 -11.57 5.05 -16.04
CA GLY A 110 -10.84 4.93 -17.28
C GLY A 110 -10.41 3.51 -17.59
N ASN A 111 -9.90 3.34 -18.81
CA ASN A 111 -9.46 2.04 -19.31
C ASN A 111 -8.15 2.17 -20.08
N ASN A 112 -7.25 1.21 -19.87
CA ASN A 112 -5.92 1.20 -20.47
C ASN A 112 -5.15 2.50 -20.16
N VAL A 113 -4.94 2.74 -18.85
CA VAL A 113 -4.26 3.93 -18.34
C VAL A 113 -2.89 3.52 -17.79
N THR A 114 -1.85 4.15 -18.30
CA THR A 114 -0.48 3.93 -17.84
C THR A 114 0.05 5.17 -17.13
N LEU A 115 0.51 5.00 -15.90
CA LEU A 115 1.36 5.96 -15.18
C LEU A 115 2.79 5.40 -15.21
N ARG A 116 3.68 6.11 -15.88
CA ARG A 116 5.06 5.66 -16.06
C ARG A 116 6.07 6.73 -15.65
N GLY A 117 6.98 6.36 -14.77
CA GLY A 117 8.17 7.15 -14.45
C GLY A 117 9.34 6.97 -15.42
N SER A 118 10.50 7.39 -15.00
CA SER A 118 11.76 7.31 -15.76
C SER A 118 12.69 6.25 -15.19
N GLN A 119 13.33 5.47 -16.06
CA GLN A 119 14.41 4.55 -15.67
C GLN A 119 15.77 5.26 -15.49
N ASP A 120 15.87 6.52 -15.91
CA ASP A 120 17.07 7.32 -15.69
C ASP A 120 17.26 7.58 -14.18
N PRO A 121 18.44 7.32 -13.59
CA PRO A 121 18.65 7.44 -12.14
C PRO A 121 18.50 8.87 -11.60
N GLU A 122 18.73 9.89 -12.41
CA GLU A 122 18.69 11.29 -12.00
C GLU A 122 17.34 11.97 -12.27
N TRP A 123 16.51 11.41 -13.16
CA TRP A 123 15.28 12.02 -13.63
C TRP A 123 14.05 11.18 -13.30
N GLY A 124 12.88 11.82 -13.29
CA GLY A 124 11.59 11.20 -12.96
C GLY A 124 11.32 11.07 -11.46
N TRP A 125 12.03 11.82 -10.64
CA TRP A 125 11.76 11.88 -9.20
C TRP A 125 10.59 12.80 -8.89
N VAL A 126 9.74 12.38 -7.95
CA VAL A 126 8.69 13.21 -7.35
C VAL A 126 9.10 13.53 -5.93
N ASP A 127 9.47 14.79 -5.68
CA ASP A 127 9.84 15.28 -4.35
C ASP A 127 8.65 15.97 -3.69
N SER A 128 8.16 15.40 -2.61
CA SER A 128 7.03 15.94 -1.85
C SER A 128 7.45 16.74 -0.61
N HIS A 129 8.75 16.91 -0.37
CA HIS A 129 9.32 17.64 0.77
C HIS A 129 8.86 17.13 2.15
N GLY A 130 8.60 15.81 2.28
CA GLY A 130 8.08 15.19 3.51
C GLY A 130 8.96 15.36 4.73
N GLN A 131 10.29 15.58 4.55
CA GLN A 131 11.19 15.78 5.68
C GLN A 131 10.74 16.91 6.61
N ALA A 132 10.28 18.03 6.07
CA ALA A 132 9.80 19.16 6.87
C ALA A 132 8.56 18.78 7.71
N TRP A 133 7.69 17.94 7.16
CA TRP A 133 6.50 17.45 7.86
C TRP A 133 6.87 16.50 9.00
N TRP A 134 7.83 15.61 8.77
CA TRP A 134 8.31 14.67 9.78
C TRP A 134 9.02 15.40 10.91
N ASP A 135 9.88 16.38 10.58
CA ASP A 135 10.60 17.19 11.58
C ASP A 135 9.65 18.06 12.43
N ALA A 136 8.56 18.52 11.84
CA ALA A 136 7.53 19.28 12.55
C ALA A 136 6.50 18.37 13.26
N VAL A 137 6.61 17.03 13.14
CA VAL A 137 5.62 16.04 13.61
C VAL A 137 4.19 16.43 13.16
N GLN A 138 4.09 16.96 11.94
CA GLN A 138 2.83 17.50 11.44
C GLN A 138 2.02 16.43 10.73
N GLN A 139 0.87 16.04 11.30
CA GLN A 139 0.02 14.97 10.79
C GLN A 139 -1.37 15.43 10.31
N THR A 140 -1.67 16.72 10.43
CA THR A 140 -2.97 17.29 10.04
C THR A 140 -2.97 17.73 8.58
N ASN A 141 -4.06 17.46 7.86
CA ASN A 141 -4.26 17.89 6.46
C ASN A 141 -3.08 17.52 5.55
N ARG A 142 -2.58 16.29 5.68
CA ARG A 142 -1.58 15.72 4.76
C ARG A 142 -2.26 15.17 3.51
N PRO A 143 -1.73 15.44 2.30
CA PRO A 143 -2.27 14.85 1.09
C PRO A 143 -1.87 13.39 0.96
N HIS A 144 -2.76 12.56 0.42
CA HIS A 144 -2.35 11.33 -0.26
C HIS A 144 -1.59 11.69 -1.54
N GLY A 145 -0.63 10.85 -1.96
CA GLY A 145 0.17 11.09 -3.16
C GLY A 145 -0.64 10.82 -4.44
N TRP A 146 -0.94 9.54 -4.70
CA TRP A 146 -1.47 9.07 -5.97
C TRP A 146 -2.72 8.21 -5.77
N ALA A 147 -3.88 8.71 -6.17
CA ALA A 147 -5.11 7.93 -6.24
C ALA A 147 -5.32 7.43 -7.67
N PHE A 148 -5.20 6.11 -7.86
CA PHE A 148 -5.42 5.41 -9.13
C PHE A 148 -6.69 4.57 -8.99
N SER A 149 -7.83 5.24 -8.95
CA SER A 149 -9.11 4.66 -8.52
C SER A 149 -10.03 4.33 -9.69
N LYS A 150 -10.71 3.18 -9.62
CA LYS A 150 -11.69 2.72 -10.62
C LYS A 150 -11.12 2.63 -12.04
N ILE A 151 -9.83 2.37 -12.16
CA ILE A 151 -9.15 2.15 -13.44
C ILE A 151 -9.28 0.68 -13.83
N THR A 152 -9.58 0.41 -15.09
CA THR A 152 -9.55 -0.94 -15.67
C THR A 152 -8.38 -1.07 -16.63
N ASN A 153 -7.65 -2.19 -16.59
CA ASN A 153 -6.45 -2.42 -17.42
C ASN A 153 -5.41 -1.31 -17.23
N GLY A 154 -4.95 -1.14 -15.99
CA GLY A 154 -4.01 -0.09 -15.62
C GLY A 154 -2.57 -0.57 -15.48
N VAL A 155 -1.62 0.35 -15.62
CA VAL A 155 -0.20 0.11 -15.34
C VAL A 155 0.36 1.27 -14.54
N ILE A 156 1.10 0.97 -13.46
CA ILE A 156 1.93 1.94 -12.72
C ILE A 156 3.35 1.37 -12.67
N ARG A 157 4.31 2.05 -13.28
CA ARG A 157 5.67 1.52 -13.33
C ARG A 157 6.77 2.57 -13.34
N ASP A 158 7.95 2.18 -12.89
CA ASP A 158 9.17 2.98 -12.93
C ASP A 158 9.04 4.34 -12.21
N MET A 159 8.05 4.48 -11.30
CA MET A 159 7.86 5.68 -10.51
C MET A 159 8.91 5.79 -9.41
N LYS A 160 9.39 7.00 -9.15
CA LYS A 160 10.36 7.29 -8.10
C LYS A 160 9.84 8.42 -7.20
N LEU A 161 9.55 8.08 -5.95
CA LEU A 161 9.04 9.02 -4.96
C LEU A 161 10.12 9.30 -3.92
N TRP A 162 10.42 10.57 -3.73
CA TRP A 162 11.40 11.06 -2.77
C TRP A 162 10.72 11.83 -1.66
N LYS A 163 10.93 11.39 -0.43
CA LYS A 163 10.37 12.01 0.79
C LYS A 163 8.89 12.37 0.66
N PRO A 164 8.01 11.37 0.41
CA PRO A 164 6.58 11.61 0.37
C PRO A 164 6.08 12.11 1.73
N ILE A 165 5.07 12.97 1.74
CA ILE A 165 4.49 13.52 2.98
C ILE A 165 3.79 12.43 3.79
N GLY A 166 3.06 11.54 3.11
CA GLY A 166 2.29 10.45 3.69
C GLY A 166 2.01 9.38 2.64
N TRP A 167 0.83 8.78 2.68
CA TRP A 167 0.37 7.66 1.82
C TRP A 167 0.69 7.87 0.33
N ASN A 168 1.28 6.86 -0.30
CA ASN A 168 1.77 6.99 -1.66
C ASN A 168 0.75 6.57 -2.72
N PHE A 169 0.56 5.27 -2.97
CA PHE A 169 -0.32 4.80 -4.04
C PHE A 169 -1.57 4.12 -3.50
N ALA A 170 -2.75 4.52 -3.98
CA ALA A 170 -4.01 3.86 -3.71
C ALA A 170 -4.69 3.43 -5.00
N THR A 171 -5.23 2.18 -5.05
CA THR A 171 -5.83 1.58 -6.25
C THR A 171 -7.31 1.26 -6.08
N SER A 172 -8.02 2.02 -5.25
CA SER A 172 -9.39 1.75 -4.81
C SER A 172 -10.36 1.46 -5.96
N GLY A 173 -10.98 0.27 -5.94
CA GLY A 173 -11.96 -0.15 -6.93
C GLY A 173 -11.42 -0.36 -8.34
N SER A 174 -10.11 -0.40 -8.53
CA SER A 174 -9.47 -0.68 -9.82
C SER A 174 -9.49 -2.17 -10.14
N LYS A 175 -9.35 -2.49 -11.43
CA LYS A 175 -9.38 -3.87 -11.91
C LYS A 175 -8.30 -4.12 -12.96
N ASN A 176 -7.61 -5.25 -12.85
CA ASN A 176 -6.55 -5.65 -13.76
C ASN A 176 -5.47 -4.55 -13.86
N VAL A 177 -4.78 -4.29 -12.74
CA VAL A 177 -3.71 -3.27 -12.67
C VAL A 177 -2.39 -3.94 -12.33
N HIS A 178 -1.34 -3.59 -13.07
CA HIS A 178 0.02 -4.05 -12.84
C HIS A 178 0.91 -2.90 -12.33
N ILE A 179 1.48 -3.07 -11.14
CA ILE A 179 2.26 -2.07 -10.41
C ILE A 179 3.67 -2.61 -10.18
N PHE A 180 4.67 -2.08 -10.91
CA PHE A 180 5.99 -2.70 -10.86
C PHE A 180 7.15 -1.73 -11.05
N ASN A 181 8.33 -2.14 -10.56
CA ASN A 181 9.59 -1.40 -10.64
C ASN A 181 9.49 0.01 -10.05
N ASN A 182 8.66 0.22 -9.05
CA ASN A 182 8.55 1.52 -8.40
C ASN A 182 9.51 1.61 -7.22
N LYS A 183 10.02 2.81 -6.96
CA LYS A 183 10.91 3.13 -5.84
C LYS A 183 10.30 4.22 -4.98
N ILE A 184 10.08 3.91 -3.71
CA ILE A 184 9.57 4.85 -2.70
C ILE A 184 10.65 5.01 -1.65
N VAL A 185 11.09 6.25 -1.38
CA VAL A 185 12.15 6.56 -0.42
C VAL A 185 11.64 7.60 0.57
N ALA A 186 11.09 7.13 1.68
CA ALA A 186 10.68 7.95 2.82
C ALA A 186 11.68 7.76 3.99
N VAL A 187 12.96 7.96 3.69
CA VAL A 187 14.05 7.85 4.66
C VAL A 187 14.34 9.23 5.24
N SER A 188 14.19 9.37 6.55
CA SER A 188 14.50 10.62 7.24
C SER A 188 16.00 10.88 7.28
N SER A 189 16.39 12.13 7.04
CA SER A 189 17.77 12.61 7.22
C SER A 189 18.07 13.08 8.65
N THR A 190 17.08 13.01 9.53
CA THR A 190 17.14 13.35 10.95
C THR A 190 16.70 12.14 11.79
N LYS A 191 16.31 12.37 13.04
CA LYS A 191 15.68 11.35 13.89
C LYS A 191 14.16 11.31 13.77
N SER A 192 13.57 12.21 13.01
CA SER A 192 12.13 12.34 12.85
C SER A 192 11.56 11.18 12.08
N PHE A 193 10.49 10.59 12.57
CA PHE A 193 9.88 9.40 11.97
C PHE A 193 8.96 9.78 10.80
N PRO A 194 9.01 9.05 9.67
CA PRO A 194 8.18 9.32 8.50
C PRO A 194 6.78 8.69 8.62
N PHE A 195 5.94 9.21 9.51
CA PHE A 195 4.60 8.70 9.81
C PHE A 195 3.71 8.55 8.58
N ASN A 196 2.99 7.43 8.50
CA ASN A 196 1.97 7.11 7.48
C ASN A 196 2.46 7.23 6.05
N THR A 197 3.72 6.90 5.82
CA THR A 197 4.29 6.88 4.46
C THR A 197 4.10 5.53 3.78
N ASP A 198 2.88 4.96 3.89
CA ASP A 198 2.50 3.68 3.29
C ASP A 198 2.90 3.61 1.81
N GLY A 199 3.42 2.46 1.39
CA GLY A 199 3.83 2.24 0.01
C GLY A 199 2.63 2.12 -0.91
N PHE A 200 1.86 1.06 -0.73
CA PHE A 200 0.72 0.73 -1.60
C PHE A 200 -0.52 0.37 -0.78
N SER A 201 -1.63 1.03 -1.09
CA SER A 201 -2.96 0.67 -0.58
C SER A 201 -3.73 -0.06 -1.69
N ALA A 202 -3.74 -1.40 -1.62
CA ALA A 202 -4.38 -2.26 -2.59
C ALA A 202 -5.88 -2.37 -2.28
N GLY A 203 -6.70 -1.82 -3.17
CA GLY A 203 -8.15 -1.94 -3.14
C GLY A 203 -8.68 -2.14 -4.56
N GLY A 204 -9.35 -3.26 -4.80
CA GLY A 204 -9.84 -3.61 -6.13
C GLY A 204 -9.66 -5.09 -6.43
N THR A 205 -9.64 -5.44 -7.72
CA THR A 205 -9.63 -6.86 -8.16
C THR A 205 -8.58 -7.10 -9.22
N ASP A 206 -7.90 -8.25 -9.17
CA ASP A 206 -6.89 -8.65 -10.14
C ASP A 206 -5.72 -7.64 -10.18
N LEU A 207 -5.10 -7.37 -9.03
CA LEU A 207 -3.97 -6.44 -8.91
C LEU A 207 -2.67 -7.20 -8.68
N VAL A 208 -1.63 -6.83 -9.43
CA VAL A 208 -0.28 -7.42 -9.29
C VAL A 208 0.73 -6.32 -8.96
N PHE A 209 1.42 -6.47 -7.84
CA PHE A 209 2.52 -5.62 -7.42
C PHE A 209 3.80 -6.46 -7.46
N GLU A 210 4.82 -6.02 -8.21
CA GLU A 210 6.07 -6.78 -8.28
C GLU A 210 7.31 -5.92 -8.47
N ASN A 211 8.45 -6.42 -8.02
CA ASN A 211 9.74 -5.76 -8.17
C ASN A 211 9.76 -4.33 -7.65
N ASN A 212 9.01 -4.03 -6.57
CA ASN A 212 8.99 -2.72 -5.96
C ASN A 212 10.03 -2.61 -4.84
N HIS A 213 10.57 -1.42 -4.65
CA HIS A 213 11.51 -1.10 -3.59
C HIS A 213 10.93 0.02 -2.72
N VAL A 214 10.62 -0.29 -1.47
CA VAL A 214 9.94 0.62 -0.54
C VAL A 214 10.78 0.78 0.73
N GLN A 215 11.18 2.01 1.00
CA GLN A 215 11.77 2.42 2.28
C GLN A 215 10.83 3.46 2.89
N ASN A 216 10.17 3.13 3.99
CA ASN A 216 9.12 3.97 4.54
C ASN A 216 8.97 3.79 6.07
N GLY A 217 8.02 4.49 6.68
CA GLY A 217 7.72 4.42 8.11
C GLY A 217 6.30 3.93 8.40
N ASP A 218 5.67 3.22 7.46
CA ASP A 218 4.36 2.60 7.69
C ASP A 218 4.22 1.35 6.80
N ASP A 219 3.03 0.83 6.57
CA ASP A 219 2.84 -0.39 5.80
C ASP A 219 3.51 -0.31 4.40
N CYS A 220 4.31 -1.31 4.06
CA CYS A 220 4.82 -1.45 2.69
C CYS A 220 3.66 -1.73 1.72
N LEU A 221 2.73 -2.60 2.14
CA LEU A 221 1.49 -2.91 1.48
C LEU A 221 0.35 -2.91 2.51
N THR A 222 -0.78 -2.30 2.17
CA THR A 222 -2.06 -2.57 2.83
C THR A 222 -3.05 -3.17 1.84
N VAL A 223 -3.81 -4.19 2.26
CA VAL A 223 -4.91 -4.76 1.49
C VAL A 223 -6.20 -4.47 2.23
N GLY A 224 -7.04 -3.62 1.65
CA GLY A 224 -8.27 -3.14 2.26
C GLY A 224 -9.51 -3.97 1.91
N SER A 225 -10.63 -3.66 2.57
CA SER A 225 -11.92 -4.33 2.32
C SER A 225 -12.36 -4.16 0.86
N GLY A 226 -12.94 -5.21 0.29
CA GLY A 226 -13.33 -5.30 -1.12
C GLY A 226 -12.20 -5.73 -2.07
N ALA A 227 -10.99 -5.95 -1.55
CA ALA A 227 -9.88 -6.46 -2.37
C ALA A 227 -10.01 -7.95 -2.64
N LYS A 228 -9.75 -8.32 -3.91
CA LYS A 228 -9.82 -9.71 -4.37
C LYS A 228 -8.77 -10.00 -5.43
N ASN A 229 -8.15 -11.18 -5.33
CA ASN A 229 -7.11 -11.63 -6.26
C ASN A 229 -5.95 -10.61 -6.33
N ILE A 230 -5.26 -10.46 -5.22
CA ILE A 230 -4.12 -9.56 -5.06
C ILE A 230 -2.83 -10.37 -4.99
N VAL A 231 -1.84 -10.00 -5.79
CA VAL A 231 -0.49 -10.59 -5.75
C VAL A 231 0.52 -9.49 -5.46
N PHE A 232 1.33 -9.67 -4.41
CA PHE A 232 2.49 -8.83 -4.12
C PHE A 232 3.73 -9.71 -4.07
N LYS A 233 4.73 -9.44 -4.91
CA LYS A 233 5.87 -10.34 -5.02
C LYS A 233 7.19 -9.69 -5.39
N ASN A 234 8.29 -10.43 -5.15
CA ASN A 234 9.64 -10.08 -5.60
C ASN A 234 10.06 -8.65 -5.21
N SER A 235 9.69 -8.22 -4.01
CA SER A 235 9.83 -6.83 -3.59
C SER A 235 10.71 -6.70 -2.34
N TYR A 236 11.19 -5.48 -2.10
CA TYR A 236 11.98 -5.13 -0.92
C TYR A 236 11.26 -4.04 -0.14
N CYS A 237 11.12 -4.24 1.18
CA CYS A 237 10.49 -3.31 2.10
C CYS A 237 11.41 -3.09 3.32
N GLU A 238 11.64 -1.83 3.70
CA GLU A 238 12.51 -1.46 4.81
C GLU A 238 11.92 -0.34 5.66
N GLY A 239 12.04 -0.45 6.97
CA GLY A 239 11.70 0.59 7.95
C GLY A 239 10.22 0.72 8.28
N GLY A 240 9.36 -0.09 7.67
CA GLY A 240 7.92 0.07 7.75
C GLY A 240 7.21 -0.89 8.70
N HIS A 241 5.88 -0.92 8.57
CA HIS A 241 4.99 -1.72 9.42
C HIS A 241 4.50 -3.02 8.76
N GLY A 242 5.16 -3.47 7.70
CA GLY A 242 4.97 -4.79 7.14
C GLY A 242 4.04 -4.87 5.92
N LEU A 243 3.68 -6.12 5.62
CA LEU A 243 2.80 -6.52 4.54
C LEU A 243 1.44 -6.85 5.14
N SER A 244 0.55 -5.86 5.15
CA SER A 244 -0.63 -5.84 6.00
C SER A 244 -1.92 -6.15 5.25
N ILE A 245 -2.77 -6.98 5.85
CA ILE A 245 -4.18 -7.09 5.51
C ILE A 245 -4.95 -6.21 6.52
N GLY A 246 -5.58 -5.17 6.02
CA GLY A 246 -6.34 -4.24 6.88
C GLY A 246 -5.66 -2.88 7.09
N SER A 247 -6.20 -2.07 8.02
CA SER A 247 -7.17 -2.43 9.09
C SER A 247 -8.58 -2.67 8.56
N LEU A 248 -9.25 -3.70 9.06
CA LEU A 248 -10.57 -4.14 8.62
C LEU A 248 -11.63 -3.94 9.72
N GLY A 249 -12.85 -3.66 9.31
CA GLY A 249 -14.02 -3.71 10.21
C GLY A 249 -14.19 -2.50 11.12
N SER A 250 -13.56 -1.35 10.86
CA SER A 250 -13.74 -0.12 11.64
C SER A 250 -15.22 0.25 11.76
N GLY A 251 -15.66 0.58 13.00
CA GLY A 251 -17.03 0.93 13.29
C GLY A 251 -18.06 -0.20 13.03
N GLY A 252 -17.62 -1.47 13.00
CA GLY A 252 -18.47 -2.63 12.71
C GLY A 252 -18.78 -2.82 11.22
N SER A 253 -18.10 -2.11 10.33
CA SER A 253 -18.26 -2.28 8.88
C SER A 253 -17.91 -3.70 8.45
N VAL A 254 -18.65 -4.24 7.48
CA VAL A 254 -18.44 -5.60 6.99
C VAL A 254 -17.24 -5.62 6.07
N ALA A 255 -16.19 -6.31 6.48
CA ALA A 255 -14.99 -6.53 5.68
C ALA A 255 -15.17 -7.74 4.76
N ASP A 256 -14.63 -7.66 3.54
CA ASP A 256 -14.49 -8.79 2.61
C ASP A 256 -13.14 -8.68 1.90
N VAL A 257 -12.20 -9.56 2.25
CA VAL A 257 -10.88 -9.66 1.59
C VAL A 257 -10.65 -11.12 1.24
N GLN A 258 -10.24 -11.37 0.00
CA GLN A 258 -10.03 -12.76 -0.43
C GLN A 258 -8.98 -12.91 -1.52
N ASP A 259 -8.36 -14.09 -1.53
CA ASP A 259 -7.42 -14.51 -2.57
C ASP A 259 -6.21 -13.56 -2.66
N VAL A 260 -5.42 -13.49 -1.59
CA VAL A 260 -4.21 -12.65 -1.52
C VAL A 260 -2.98 -13.53 -1.42
N LEU A 261 -2.03 -13.32 -2.33
CA LEU A 261 -0.72 -13.95 -2.31
C LEU A 261 0.37 -12.90 -2.15
N ILE A 262 1.17 -13.03 -1.10
CA ILE A 262 2.35 -12.22 -0.85
C ILE A 262 3.54 -13.17 -0.84
N GLU A 263 4.48 -13.01 -1.79
CA GLU A 263 5.57 -13.97 -1.91
C GLU A 263 6.92 -13.35 -2.32
N ASN A 264 8.01 -14.00 -1.90
CA ASN A 264 9.37 -13.62 -2.27
C ASN A 264 9.68 -12.17 -1.90
N VAL A 265 9.48 -11.80 -0.63
CA VAL A 265 9.71 -10.43 -0.14
C VAL A 265 10.81 -10.42 0.92
N VAL A 266 11.67 -9.40 0.85
CA VAL A 266 12.63 -9.08 1.90
C VAL A 266 12.06 -7.95 2.76
N MET A 267 11.98 -8.19 4.06
CA MET A 267 11.58 -7.20 5.07
C MET A 267 12.79 -6.87 5.93
N LYS A 268 13.14 -5.60 6.02
CA LYS A 268 14.32 -5.18 6.79
C LYS A 268 13.99 -4.02 7.73
N ASP A 269 14.59 -4.03 8.93
CA ASP A 269 14.46 -2.96 9.92
C ASP A 269 13.00 -2.51 10.15
N SER A 270 12.05 -3.46 10.11
CA SER A 270 10.62 -3.21 10.09
C SER A 270 9.96 -3.65 11.40
N LEU A 271 8.85 -3.01 11.75
CA LEU A 271 8.09 -3.40 12.93
C LEU A 271 7.45 -4.78 12.75
N TYR A 272 6.88 -5.04 11.57
CA TYR A 272 6.28 -6.32 11.21
C TYR A 272 6.81 -6.82 9.86
N ALA A 273 6.70 -8.14 9.61
CA ALA A 273 6.84 -8.67 8.25
C ALA A 273 5.46 -9.01 7.67
N ALA A 274 4.77 -10.00 8.20
CA ALA A 274 3.38 -10.33 7.83
C ALA A 274 2.42 -9.86 8.92
N ARG A 275 1.40 -9.11 8.53
CA ARG A 275 0.46 -8.52 9.48
C ARG A 275 -0.98 -8.69 9.02
N PHE A 276 -1.85 -9.13 9.92
CA PHE A 276 -3.29 -8.96 9.82
C PHE A 276 -3.77 -8.08 10.96
N LYS A 277 -4.57 -7.09 10.63
CA LYS A 277 -5.16 -6.16 11.62
C LYS A 277 -6.64 -5.92 11.34
N SER A 278 -7.48 -6.28 12.31
CA SER A 278 -8.88 -5.87 12.31
C SER A 278 -9.23 -5.13 13.58
N TRP A 279 -10.11 -4.16 13.45
CA TRP A 279 -10.57 -3.34 14.56
C TRP A 279 -11.30 -4.18 15.60
N THR A 280 -11.11 -3.85 16.86
CA THR A 280 -11.93 -4.36 17.95
C THR A 280 -13.42 -4.10 17.64
N GLY A 281 -14.26 -5.15 17.70
CA GLY A 281 -15.66 -5.05 17.33
C GLY A 281 -15.94 -5.00 15.83
N GLY A 282 -14.95 -5.37 14.99
CA GLY A 282 -15.10 -5.48 13.55
C GLY A 282 -16.12 -6.53 13.11
N ASN A 283 -16.31 -6.65 11.79
CA ASN A 283 -17.24 -7.60 11.17
C ASN A 283 -16.72 -8.07 9.82
N GLY A 284 -17.24 -9.19 9.32
CA GLY A 284 -16.90 -9.71 7.99
C GLY A 284 -15.86 -10.83 8.00
N LEU A 285 -15.18 -11.03 6.86
CA LEU A 285 -14.31 -12.17 6.63
C LEU A 285 -13.10 -11.79 5.77
N ALA A 286 -11.92 -12.24 6.19
CA ALA A 286 -10.72 -12.31 5.36
C ALA A 286 -10.37 -13.79 5.13
N ARG A 287 -10.17 -14.20 3.87
CA ARG A 287 -9.96 -15.62 3.53
C ARG A 287 -9.01 -15.86 2.38
N ASN A 288 -8.39 -17.06 2.40
CA ASN A 288 -7.44 -17.51 1.39
C ASN A 288 -6.30 -16.49 1.21
N ILE A 289 -5.52 -16.31 2.28
CA ILE A 289 -4.43 -15.34 2.32
C ILE A 289 -3.12 -16.06 2.65
N THR A 290 -2.13 -15.85 1.80
CA THR A 290 -0.83 -16.52 1.93
C THR A 290 0.30 -15.50 1.94
N TRP A 291 1.17 -15.60 2.95
CA TRP A 291 2.51 -15.02 2.94
C TRP A 291 3.51 -16.14 2.79
N LYS A 292 4.34 -16.08 1.75
CA LYS A 292 5.26 -17.16 1.39
C LYS A 292 6.64 -16.64 1.02
N ASN A 293 7.67 -17.37 1.46
CA ASN A 293 9.06 -17.01 1.18
C ASN A 293 9.39 -15.59 1.62
N ILE A 294 9.22 -15.31 2.91
CA ILE A 294 9.50 -14.02 3.51
C ILE A 294 10.85 -14.10 4.24
N ALA A 295 11.84 -13.39 3.72
CA ALA A 295 13.09 -13.16 4.41
C ALA A 295 12.96 -11.90 5.27
N PHE A 296 13.35 -11.97 6.53
CA PHE A 296 13.27 -10.81 7.43
C PHE A 296 14.58 -10.61 8.20
N ASP A 297 15.01 -9.35 8.29
CA ASP A 297 16.22 -8.96 8.99
C ASP A 297 15.90 -7.80 9.93
N ASN A 298 16.21 -7.98 11.23
CA ASN A 298 15.95 -6.98 12.25
C ASN A 298 14.46 -6.55 12.33
N VAL A 299 13.53 -7.53 12.33
CA VAL A 299 12.08 -7.30 12.39
C VAL A 299 11.56 -7.61 13.79
N MET A 300 10.77 -6.70 14.41
CA MET A 300 10.33 -6.86 15.79
C MET A 300 9.28 -7.95 15.95
N PHE A 301 8.27 -8.00 15.07
CA PHE A 301 7.18 -8.97 15.10
C PHE A 301 6.99 -9.61 13.70
N PRO A 302 7.71 -10.70 13.37
CA PRO A 302 7.66 -11.27 12.03
C PRO A 302 6.28 -11.70 11.55
N ILE A 303 5.47 -12.32 12.41
CA ILE A 303 4.09 -12.72 12.12
C ILE A 303 3.18 -12.15 13.21
N TYR A 304 2.30 -11.25 12.83
CA TYR A 304 1.38 -10.59 13.76
C TYR A 304 -0.05 -10.62 13.25
N VAL A 305 -0.92 -11.33 13.95
CA VAL A 305 -2.34 -11.47 13.62
C VAL A 305 -3.15 -10.94 14.81
N THR A 306 -3.85 -9.83 14.63
CA THR A 306 -4.69 -9.26 15.70
C THR A 306 -6.09 -8.91 15.23
N GLN A 307 -7.07 -9.22 16.07
CA GLN A 307 -8.45 -8.76 15.98
C GLN A 307 -8.75 -7.66 17.00
N ASN A 308 -7.71 -7.14 17.64
CA ASN A 308 -7.77 -6.08 18.67
C ASN A 308 -7.07 -4.80 18.22
N TYR A 309 -7.02 -4.54 16.91
CA TYR A 309 -6.44 -3.30 16.41
C TYR A 309 -7.26 -2.11 16.90
N TRP A 310 -6.57 -1.08 17.33
CA TRP A 310 -7.12 0.18 17.76
C TRP A 310 -6.13 1.31 17.46
N ASP A 311 -6.62 2.38 16.86
CA ASP A 311 -5.83 3.59 16.65
C ASP A 311 -5.93 4.47 17.90
N GLN A 312 -4.79 4.92 18.43
CA GLN A 312 -4.76 5.73 19.66
C GLN A 312 -5.47 7.08 19.50
N ASP A 313 -5.57 7.62 18.28
CA ASP A 313 -6.28 8.87 17.99
C ASP A 313 -7.81 8.72 18.09
N ASP A 314 -8.32 7.50 18.05
CA ASP A 314 -9.77 7.19 18.20
C ASP A 314 -10.21 7.09 19.68
N GLY A 315 -9.34 7.43 20.63
CA GLY A 315 -9.62 7.38 22.07
C GLY A 315 -9.45 5.99 22.69
N PRO A 316 -10.06 5.69 23.83
CA PRO A 316 -9.87 4.41 24.52
C PRO A 316 -10.42 3.25 23.69
N ARG A 317 -9.67 2.12 23.66
CA ARG A 317 -10.14 0.89 23.03
C ARG A 317 -11.48 0.46 23.63
N PRO A 318 -12.52 0.17 22.82
CA PRO A 318 -13.79 -0.33 23.34
C PRO A 318 -13.62 -1.70 23.97
N ASN A 319 -14.43 -1.98 25.00
CA ASN A 319 -14.54 -3.33 25.53
C ASN A 319 -15.13 -4.22 24.45
N SER A 320 -14.34 -5.20 24.01
CA SER A 320 -14.76 -6.11 22.96
C SER A 320 -15.57 -7.26 23.54
N SER A 321 -16.60 -7.68 22.83
CA SER A 321 -17.19 -9.00 22.96
C SER A 321 -16.79 -9.83 21.74
N SER A 322 -16.59 -11.14 21.92
CA SER A 322 -16.25 -12.08 20.85
C SER A 322 -17.32 -12.23 19.76
N VAL A 323 -18.43 -11.50 19.86
CA VAL A 323 -19.63 -11.69 19.03
C VAL A 323 -19.48 -11.03 17.66
N ASN A 324 -18.77 -9.90 17.56
CA ASN A 324 -18.59 -9.18 16.31
C ASN A 324 -17.09 -8.90 16.08
N ASN A 325 -16.46 -9.67 15.24
CA ASN A 325 -15.09 -9.48 14.83
C ASN A 325 -14.95 -9.84 13.34
N THR A 326 -13.95 -9.29 12.68
CA THR A 326 -13.59 -9.76 11.34
C THR A 326 -13.01 -11.16 11.46
N HIS A 327 -13.68 -12.16 10.91
CA HIS A 327 -13.22 -13.54 10.93
C HIS A 327 -12.08 -13.75 9.94
N ILE A 328 -11.23 -14.74 10.21
CA ILE A 328 -10.16 -15.16 9.31
C ILE A 328 -10.29 -16.63 8.97
N GLN A 329 -10.01 -16.98 7.72
CA GLN A 329 -10.10 -18.34 7.22
C GLN A 329 -9.00 -18.61 6.19
N ASP A 330 -8.37 -19.78 6.27
CA ASP A 330 -7.34 -20.23 5.31
C ASP A 330 -6.17 -19.22 5.23
N PHE A 331 -5.54 -18.92 6.37
CA PHE A 331 -4.32 -18.10 6.43
C PHE A 331 -3.09 -19.01 6.47
N LEU A 332 -2.17 -18.77 5.53
CA LEU A 332 -0.92 -19.51 5.44
C LEU A 332 0.29 -18.58 5.56
N PHE A 333 1.16 -18.86 6.51
CA PHE A 333 2.48 -18.24 6.67
C PHE A 333 3.53 -19.33 6.41
N GLU A 334 4.20 -19.29 5.26
CA GLU A 334 5.10 -20.35 4.80
C GLU A 334 6.49 -19.83 4.46
N ASN A 335 7.53 -20.52 4.92
CA ASN A 335 8.94 -20.19 4.66
C ASN A 335 9.31 -18.78 5.17
N PHE A 336 9.30 -18.59 6.48
CA PHE A 336 9.78 -17.38 7.14
C PHE A 336 11.19 -17.62 7.66
N VAL A 337 12.17 -16.83 7.19
CA VAL A 337 13.58 -16.99 7.58
C VAL A 337 14.18 -15.64 7.95
N GLY A 338 14.79 -15.54 9.15
CA GLY A 338 15.48 -14.29 9.49
C GLY A 338 15.75 -14.04 10.98
N THR A 339 15.92 -12.75 11.30
CA THR A 339 16.29 -12.27 12.63
C THR A 339 15.22 -11.38 13.26
N ILE A 340 14.91 -11.65 14.53
CA ILE A 340 13.98 -10.84 15.34
C ILE A 340 14.78 -9.78 16.07
N ASN A 341 14.33 -8.52 16.01
CA ASN A 341 14.87 -7.45 16.82
C ASN A 341 14.38 -7.57 18.27
N ASP A 342 15.18 -8.18 19.11
CA ASP A 342 14.92 -8.32 20.54
C ASP A 342 15.89 -7.50 21.41
N LYS A 343 16.45 -6.43 20.84
CA LYS A 343 17.40 -5.55 21.56
C LYS A 343 16.72 -4.89 22.76
N PRO A 344 17.27 -5.02 23.97
CA PRO A 344 16.72 -4.36 25.15
C PRO A 344 16.60 -2.84 24.97
N GLY A 345 15.43 -2.30 25.29
CA GLY A 345 15.17 -0.85 25.18
C GLY A 345 15.02 -0.33 23.76
N TYR A 346 14.94 -1.20 22.76
CA TYR A 346 14.58 -0.76 21.41
C TYR A 346 13.13 -0.28 21.40
N VAL A 347 12.93 0.91 20.85
CA VAL A 347 11.62 1.52 20.62
C VAL A 347 11.60 2.00 19.18
N GLU A 348 10.64 1.53 18.43
CA GLU A 348 10.47 1.95 17.04
C GLU A 348 10.00 3.40 16.99
N GLY A 349 10.44 4.15 15.96
CA GLY A 349 10.29 5.61 15.89
C GLY A 349 8.85 6.13 15.82
N SER A 350 7.85 5.27 15.51
CA SER A 350 6.44 5.64 15.56
C SER A 350 5.84 5.66 16.95
N CYS A 351 6.59 5.19 17.97
CA CYS A 351 6.14 5.18 19.35
C CYS A 351 6.09 6.60 19.93
N VAL A 352 4.91 7.13 20.12
CA VAL A 352 4.65 8.46 20.70
C VAL A 352 3.86 8.40 22.00
N SER A 353 3.58 7.20 22.50
CA SER A 353 2.82 6.95 23.74
C SER A 353 3.53 5.92 24.63
N ASP A 354 3.15 5.84 25.89
CA ASP A 354 3.62 4.84 26.85
C ASP A 354 2.40 4.17 27.51
N PRO A 355 2.17 2.85 27.29
CA PRO A 355 2.92 1.99 26.37
C PRO A 355 2.77 2.38 24.91
N CYS A 356 3.72 1.94 24.06
CA CYS A 356 3.65 2.14 22.62
C CYS A 356 2.37 1.52 22.02
N TRP A 357 1.85 2.13 20.96
CA TRP A 357 0.62 1.66 20.29
C TRP A 357 0.70 0.19 19.82
N TYR A 358 1.89 -0.29 19.52
CA TYR A 358 2.16 -1.66 19.11
C TYR A 358 2.48 -2.61 20.28
N ALA A 359 2.47 -2.13 21.51
CA ALA A 359 2.72 -2.98 22.67
C ALA A 359 1.62 -4.04 22.81
N VAL A 360 2.04 -5.28 23.01
CA VAL A 360 1.15 -6.41 23.27
C VAL A 360 1.39 -6.86 24.68
N ASP A 361 0.34 -6.90 25.51
CA ASP A 361 0.44 -7.28 26.90
C ASP A 361 0.99 -8.72 27.05
N GLY A 362 2.05 -8.88 27.84
CA GLY A 362 2.73 -10.15 28.03
C GLY A 362 3.76 -10.52 26.95
N ALA A 363 3.86 -9.79 25.84
CA ALA A 363 4.91 -10.03 24.83
C ALA A 363 6.29 -9.69 25.35
N THR A 364 7.30 -10.44 24.93
CA THR A 364 8.69 -10.33 25.37
C THR A 364 9.61 -9.70 24.33
N GLY A 365 9.11 -9.42 23.12
CA GLY A 365 9.88 -8.95 21.97
C GLY A 365 10.72 -10.04 21.28
N LYS A 366 10.45 -11.31 21.58
CA LYS A 366 11.17 -12.47 21.03
C LYS A 366 10.24 -13.37 20.23
N GLU A 367 9.01 -12.96 20.03
CA GLU A 367 7.97 -13.74 19.41
C GLU A 367 8.11 -13.70 17.88
N VAL A 368 8.29 -14.87 17.26
CA VAL A 368 8.22 -15.02 15.79
C VAL A 368 6.79 -14.96 15.30
N ALA A 369 5.83 -15.34 16.14
CA ALA A 369 4.41 -15.29 15.82
C ALA A 369 3.59 -14.89 17.05
N ILE A 370 2.69 -13.91 16.85
CA ILE A 370 1.67 -13.51 17.81
C ILE A 370 0.31 -13.70 17.16
N LEU A 371 -0.55 -14.52 17.76
CA LEU A 371 -1.95 -14.76 17.34
C LEU A 371 -2.90 -14.22 18.44
N ASP A 372 -3.28 -12.97 18.29
CA ASP A 372 -4.21 -12.26 19.20
C ASP A 372 -5.63 -12.33 18.63
N LEU A 373 -6.31 -13.42 18.94
CA LEU A 373 -7.58 -13.82 18.33
C LEU A 373 -8.69 -13.96 19.37
N TYR A 374 -9.93 -13.76 18.91
CA TYR A 374 -11.12 -14.12 19.67
C TYR A 374 -11.53 -15.58 19.44
N PRO A 375 -12.20 -16.21 20.41
CA PRO A 375 -12.67 -17.58 20.26
C PRO A 375 -13.60 -17.75 19.06
N ASN A 376 -13.43 -18.85 18.29
CA ASN A 376 -14.27 -19.24 17.15
C ASN A 376 -14.29 -18.26 15.97
N THR A 377 -13.32 -17.37 15.85
CA THR A 377 -13.22 -16.38 14.76
C THR A 377 -12.15 -16.72 13.72
N ALA A 378 -11.31 -17.72 14.00
CA ALA A 378 -10.22 -18.13 13.14
C ALA A 378 -10.34 -19.60 12.76
N THR A 379 -10.22 -19.92 11.48
CA THR A 379 -10.27 -21.28 10.94
C THR A 379 -9.11 -21.51 9.98
N ASN A 380 -8.43 -22.64 10.10
CA ASN A 380 -7.34 -23.04 9.22
C ASN A 380 -6.24 -21.94 9.10
N VAL A 381 -5.65 -21.56 10.23
CA VAL A 381 -4.46 -20.70 10.29
C VAL A 381 -3.24 -21.58 10.48
N LEU A 382 -2.27 -21.48 9.58
CA LEU A 382 -1.09 -22.34 9.59
C LEU A 382 0.20 -21.54 9.41
N VAL A 383 1.15 -21.74 10.30
CA VAL A 383 2.52 -21.22 10.26
C VAL A 383 3.46 -22.42 10.07
N LYS A 384 4.20 -22.44 8.98
CA LYS A 384 5.11 -23.56 8.70
C LYS A 384 6.44 -23.14 8.09
N HIS A 385 7.44 -24.02 8.25
CA HIS A 385 8.80 -23.81 7.76
C HIS A 385 9.41 -22.48 8.24
N VAL A 386 9.37 -22.25 9.56
CA VAL A 386 9.95 -21.05 10.16
C VAL A 386 11.36 -21.34 10.67
N LEU A 387 12.32 -20.54 10.23
CA LEU A 387 13.68 -20.54 10.72
C LEU A 387 14.05 -19.12 11.21
N ALA A 388 13.84 -18.87 12.48
CA ALA A 388 14.06 -17.58 13.09
C ALA A 388 15.14 -17.66 14.19
N THR A 389 15.92 -16.60 14.32
CA THR A 389 16.81 -16.33 15.43
C THR A 389 16.51 -14.95 16.00
N THR A 390 16.95 -14.67 17.22
CA THR A 390 16.92 -13.33 17.79
C THR A 390 18.30 -12.68 17.66
N GLU A 391 18.39 -11.37 17.59
CA GLU A 391 19.68 -10.66 17.52
C GLU A 391 20.52 -10.83 18.79
N THR A 392 19.88 -10.99 19.95
CA THR A 392 20.58 -11.20 21.24
C THR A 392 21.01 -12.66 21.45
N GLY A 393 20.62 -13.60 20.57
CA GLY A 393 20.83 -15.04 20.75
C GLY A 393 19.88 -15.67 21.77
N SER A 394 18.81 -14.98 22.17
CA SER A 394 17.75 -15.52 23.01
C SER A 394 16.95 -16.59 22.28
N LEU A 395 16.24 -17.43 23.01
CA LEU A 395 15.35 -18.42 22.42
C LEU A 395 14.10 -17.75 21.83
N VAL A 396 13.76 -18.12 20.61
CA VAL A 396 12.56 -17.65 19.90
C VAL A 396 11.29 -18.12 20.59
N ARG A 397 10.31 -17.24 20.69
CA ARG A 397 9.05 -17.46 21.38
C ARG A 397 7.85 -17.32 20.43
N VAL A 398 6.69 -17.65 20.94
CA VAL A 398 5.36 -17.40 20.36
C VAL A 398 4.41 -16.91 21.45
N MET A 399 3.36 -16.24 21.00
CA MET A 399 2.22 -15.85 21.83
C MET A 399 0.93 -16.31 21.16
N CYS A 400 0.21 -17.22 21.83
CA CYS A 400 -0.99 -17.83 21.26
C CYS A 400 -1.84 -18.43 22.37
N ASN A 401 -3.11 -18.06 22.43
CA ASN A 401 -4.06 -18.64 23.37
C ASN A 401 -4.79 -19.84 22.76
N SER A 402 -4.51 -21.04 23.25
CA SER A 402 -5.11 -22.31 22.77
C SER A 402 -6.63 -22.39 22.97
N SER A 403 -7.25 -21.50 23.76
CA SER A 403 -8.71 -21.43 23.90
C SER A 403 -9.38 -20.67 22.75
N THR A 404 -8.63 -19.88 21.98
CA THR A 404 -9.18 -19.06 20.87
C THR A 404 -9.10 -19.77 19.53
N ILE A 405 -8.17 -20.72 19.36
CA ILE A 405 -8.00 -21.51 18.15
C ILE A 405 -7.74 -22.98 18.53
N THR A 406 -8.54 -23.89 18.01
CA THR A 406 -8.49 -25.31 18.34
C THR A 406 -7.76 -26.17 17.30
N SER A 407 -7.51 -25.62 16.10
CA SER A 407 -6.73 -26.31 15.07
C SER A 407 -5.23 -26.21 15.36
N ASP A 408 -4.46 -27.16 14.81
CA ASP A 408 -2.99 -27.06 14.84
C ASP A 408 -2.53 -25.88 13.96
N VAL A 409 -1.91 -24.88 14.58
CA VAL A 409 -1.41 -23.67 13.91
C VAL A 409 0.02 -23.82 13.37
N GLY A 410 0.59 -25.02 13.41
CA GLY A 410 1.97 -25.30 12.99
C GLY A 410 3.01 -25.20 14.11
N PHE A 411 2.62 -24.75 15.29
CA PHE A 411 3.44 -24.71 16.50
C PHE A 411 2.57 -24.94 17.75
N LYS A 412 3.22 -25.28 18.86
CA LYS A 412 2.52 -25.37 20.14
C LYS A 412 1.92 -24.01 20.50
N CYS A 413 0.59 -23.90 20.49
CA CYS A 413 -0.14 -22.68 20.81
C CYS A 413 -0.11 -22.46 22.34
N TRP A 414 0.73 -21.53 22.78
CA TRP A 414 0.94 -21.12 24.17
C TRP A 414 1.78 -19.83 24.20
N ASP A 415 1.91 -19.23 25.37
CA ASP A 415 2.84 -18.14 25.60
C ASP A 415 4.18 -18.71 26.06
N GLY A 416 5.08 -18.97 25.12
CA GLY A 416 6.32 -19.66 25.44
C GLY A 416 7.26 -19.84 24.25
N LEU A 417 8.16 -20.82 24.35
CA LEU A 417 9.12 -21.10 23.28
C LEU A 417 8.41 -21.55 22.00
N PHE A 418 8.94 -21.13 20.86
CA PHE A 418 8.53 -21.65 19.58
C PHE A 418 8.89 -23.13 19.45
N ILE A 419 7.89 -23.99 19.44
CA ILE A 419 8.04 -25.44 19.29
C ILE A 419 7.17 -25.86 18.10
N PRO A 420 7.74 -26.16 16.93
CA PRO A 420 6.96 -26.55 15.76
C PRO A 420 6.24 -27.90 16.01
N THR A 421 5.03 -28.00 15.50
CA THR A 421 4.28 -29.25 15.42
C THR A 421 4.55 -29.97 14.11
N LYS A 422 3.95 -31.16 13.91
CA LYS A 422 4.05 -31.87 12.65
C LYS A 422 3.53 -31.04 11.46
N ALA A 423 2.44 -30.28 11.65
CA ALA A 423 1.89 -29.40 10.59
C ALA A 423 2.84 -28.25 10.25
N GLY A 424 3.61 -27.76 11.20
CA GLY A 424 4.61 -26.71 10.98
C GLY A 424 5.90 -27.18 10.30
N LEU A 425 6.14 -28.48 10.26
CA LEU A 425 7.33 -29.11 9.65
C LEU A 425 7.05 -29.71 8.26
N LEU A 426 5.80 -29.92 7.89
CA LEU A 426 5.35 -30.48 6.60
C LEU A 426 4.88 -29.40 5.65
#